data_26f18cc8dd0716ab249055ce408a6967
#
_entry.id   26f18cc8dd0716ab249055ce408a6967
#
_cell.length_a   1.000
_cell.length_b   1.000
_cell.length_c   1.000
_cell.angle_alpha   90.00
_cell.angle_beta   90.00
_cell.angle_gamma   90.00
#
_symmetry.space_group_name_H-M   'P 1'
#
loop_
_entity.id
_entity.type
_entity.pdbx_description
1 polymer ?
#
loop_
_entity_poly.entity_id
_entity_poly.type
_entity_poly.pdbx_seq_one_letter_code
_entity_poly.pdbx_strand_id
1 'polypeptide(L)'
;IAQCLVGSEMCIRDRVNRHFGKVMEDATPHMVYTACALTVRDRIMEKWAVSHQTVKKMGAKKLYYLSFEFLMGRLLCTNILNLMQTEEYQHVLNDLGYSLPEIAELENDAGLGNGGLGRLAACFIDSLTTLDLPAYGCTIRYEYGLFRQKIVDGYQTELPDSWLDNGNAWEIARPEETVEVKFGGEVYTDWVDGKFTCRYNNSHTILAMPYDVPLCGYDSKIVNKLRLWSSKSPDHMNMQAVSYTHLRAHETLSDL
;
A
#
# COMPACT_ATOMS: atom_id res chain seq x y z
N ILE A 1 16.24 -27.46 3.53
CA ILE A 1 14.96 -27.17 4.21
C ILE A 1 15.23 -26.68 5.64
N ALA A 2 15.96 -27.43 6.49
CA ALA A 2 16.21 -27.06 7.90
C ALA A 2 16.95 -25.70 8.08
N GLN A 3 17.83 -25.35 7.17
CA GLN A 3 18.60 -24.11 7.23
C GLN A 3 17.78 -22.86 6.87
N CYS A 4 16.73 -23.00 6.05
CA CYS A 4 15.75 -21.93 5.78
C CYS A 4 14.80 -21.72 6.96
N LEU A 5 14.30 -22.79 7.59
CA LEU A 5 13.36 -22.73 8.72
C LEU A 5 13.95 -21.98 9.92
N VAL A 6 15.19 -22.33 10.32
CA VAL A 6 15.92 -21.63 11.39
C VAL A 6 16.14 -20.14 11.05
N GLY A 7 16.33 -19.82 9.77
CA GLY A 7 16.46 -18.43 9.30
C GLY A 7 15.18 -17.61 9.48
N SER A 8 14.04 -18.16 9.10
CA SER A 8 12.76 -17.43 9.16
C SER A 8 12.24 -17.23 10.58
N GLU A 9 12.38 -18.24 11.48
CA GLU A 9 12.07 -18.09 12.90
C GLU A 9 12.93 -16.99 13.54
N MET A 10 14.24 -17.06 13.34
CA MET A 10 15.20 -16.09 13.86
C MET A 10 14.91 -14.68 13.32
N CYS A 11 14.49 -14.57 12.05
CA CYS A 11 14.11 -13.29 11.47
C CYS A 11 12.85 -12.68 12.13
N ILE A 12 11.82 -13.49 12.44
CA ILE A 12 10.62 -13.00 13.12
C ILE A 12 10.96 -12.54 14.54
N ARG A 13 11.71 -13.35 15.33
CA ARG A 13 12.18 -12.98 16.68
C ARG A 13 13.02 -11.70 16.65
N ASP A 14 13.98 -11.60 15.74
CA ASP A 14 14.82 -10.42 15.54
C ASP A 14 13.99 -9.18 15.19
N ARG A 15 12.94 -9.33 14.37
CA ARG A 15 12.02 -8.25 14.04
C ARG A 15 11.24 -7.77 15.24
N VAL A 16 10.67 -8.68 16.04
CA VAL A 16 9.98 -8.31 17.28
C VAL A 16 10.93 -7.53 18.19
N ASN A 17 12.15 -8.01 18.35
CA ASN A 17 13.14 -7.35 19.20
C ASN A 17 13.55 -5.96 18.65
N ARG A 18 13.98 -5.88 17.40
CA ARG A 18 14.55 -4.64 16.82
C ARG A 18 13.50 -3.59 16.44
N HIS A 19 12.32 -4.03 16.02
CA HIS A 19 11.28 -3.11 15.57
C HIS A 19 10.40 -2.60 16.72
N PHE A 20 10.14 -3.47 17.72
CA PHE A 20 9.27 -3.14 18.85
C PHE A 20 10.01 -3.02 20.19
N GLY A 21 11.29 -3.40 20.27
CA GLY A 21 12.04 -3.42 21.53
C GLY A 21 11.47 -4.43 22.53
N LYS A 22 10.88 -5.54 22.06
CA LYS A 22 10.23 -6.56 22.87
C LYS A 22 10.88 -7.93 22.65
N VAL A 23 10.85 -8.77 23.68
CA VAL A 23 11.12 -10.20 23.53
C VAL A 23 9.83 -10.89 23.06
N MET A 24 9.96 -12.10 22.53
CA MET A 24 8.83 -12.82 21.93
C MET A 24 7.70 -13.12 22.94
N GLU A 25 8.07 -13.36 24.19
CA GLU A 25 7.17 -13.65 25.31
C GLU A 25 6.27 -12.44 25.68
N ASP A 26 6.73 -11.22 25.41
CA ASP A 26 6.01 -9.97 25.67
C ASP A 26 5.36 -9.39 24.40
N ALA A 27 5.49 -10.09 23.27
CA ALA A 27 4.95 -9.63 21.99
C ALA A 27 3.42 -9.84 21.92
N THR A 28 2.71 -8.83 21.47
CA THR A 28 1.28 -9.00 21.14
C THR A 28 1.14 -9.75 19.80
N PRO A 29 0.02 -10.45 19.56
CA PRO A 29 -0.23 -11.11 18.28
C PRO A 29 -0.05 -10.18 17.07
N HIS A 30 -0.45 -8.90 17.19
CA HIS A 30 -0.28 -7.91 16.14
C HIS A 30 1.20 -7.57 15.87
N MET A 31 2.05 -7.55 16.90
CA MET A 31 3.51 -7.38 16.71
C MET A 31 4.10 -8.59 15.97
N VAL A 32 3.62 -9.80 16.26
CA VAL A 32 4.03 -11.02 15.55
C VAL A 32 3.58 -10.98 14.09
N TYR A 33 2.32 -10.57 13.83
CA TYR A 33 1.84 -10.33 12.46
C TYR A 33 2.76 -9.36 11.71
N THR A 34 3.03 -8.19 12.29
CA THR A 34 3.87 -7.16 11.65
C THR A 34 5.29 -7.69 11.40
N ALA A 35 5.88 -8.39 12.36
CA ALA A 35 7.21 -9.00 12.21
C ALA A 35 7.22 -10.05 11.08
N CYS A 36 6.20 -10.90 11.01
CA CYS A 36 6.02 -11.89 9.96
C CYS A 36 5.87 -11.21 8.59
N ALA A 37 4.97 -10.23 8.46
CA ALA A 37 4.74 -9.48 7.22
C ALA A 37 6.01 -8.76 6.72
N LEU A 38 6.76 -8.13 7.62
CA LEU A 38 8.04 -7.50 7.29
C LEU A 38 9.10 -8.52 6.83
N THR A 39 9.12 -9.71 7.42
CA THR A 39 10.04 -10.79 7.00
C THR A 39 9.69 -11.30 5.60
N VAL A 40 8.42 -11.51 5.32
CA VAL A 40 7.92 -11.86 3.97
C VAL A 40 8.26 -10.74 2.97
N ARG A 41 8.02 -9.49 3.35
CA ARG A 41 8.33 -8.32 2.50
C ARG A 41 9.82 -8.25 2.15
N ASP A 42 10.72 -8.55 3.06
CA ASP A 42 12.16 -8.54 2.78
C ASP A 42 12.52 -9.54 1.67
N ARG A 43 11.92 -10.74 1.67
CA ARG A 43 12.09 -11.72 0.59
C ARG A 43 11.58 -11.20 -0.75
N ILE A 44 10.44 -10.51 -0.74
CA ILE A 44 9.90 -9.86 -1.94
C ILE A 44 10.84 -8.75 -2.43
N MET A 45 11.41 -7.97 -1.51
CA MET A 45 12.32 -6.86 -1.84
C MET A 45 13.62 -7.33 -2.48
N GLU A 46 14.18 -8.46 -2.04
CA GLU A 46 15.34 -9.10 -2.69
C GLU A 46 15.03 -9.43 -4.17
N LYS A 47 13.89 -10.08 -4.42
CA LYS A 47 13.41 -10.36 -5.79
C LYS A 47 13.15 -9.08 -6.58
N TRP A 48 12.55 -8.06 -5.94
CA TRP A 48 12.23 -6.80 -6.61
C TRP A 48 13.45 -6.06 -7.11
N ALA A 49 14.50 -5.98 -6.32
CA ALA A 49 15.75 -5.33 -6.73
C ALA A 49 16.33 -5.98 -8.01
N VAL A 50 16.37 -7.31 -8.06
CA VAL A 50 16.86 -8.08 -9.20
C VAL A 50 15.95 -7.91 -10.43
N SER A 51 14.64 -8.04 -10.24
CA SER A 51 13.67 -7.93 -11.34
C SER A 51 13.67 -6.53 -11.95
N HIS A 52 13.76 -5.48 -11.11
CA HIS A 52 13.83 -4.10 -11.59
C HIS A 52 15.06 -3.85 -12.46
N GLN A 53 16.24 -4.36 -12.06
CA GLN A 53 17.46 -4.26 -12.86
C GLN A 53 17.32 -5.02 -14.18
N THR A 54 16.71 -6.21 -14.15
CA THR A 54 16.50 -7.03 -15.35
C THR A 54 15.58 -6.35 -16.35
N VAL A 55 14.42 -5.85 -15.91
CA VAL A 55 13.48 -5.11 -16.74
C VAL A 55 14.13 -3.86 -17.35
N LYS A 56 14.97 -3.14 -16.58
CA LYS A 56 15.71 -1.97 -17.07
C LYS A 56 16.75 -2.34 -18.12
N LYS A 57 17.55 -3.40 -17.88
CA LYS A 57 18.57 -3.88 -18.82
C LYS A 57 17.98 -4.36 -20.15
N MET A 58 16.84 -5.02 -20.09
CA MET A 58 16.15 -5.52 -21.28
C MET A 58 15.42 -4.43 -22.07
N GLY A 59 15.29 -3.22 -21.53
CA GLY A 59 14.48 -2.16 -22.14
C GLY A 59 13.01 -2.59 -22.34
N ALA A 60 12.50 -3.47 -21.48
CA ALA A 60 11.18 -4.07 -21.66
C ALA A 60 10.08 -3.00 -21.54
N LYS A 61 9.03 -3.15 -22.38
CA LYS A 61 7.84 -2.32 -22.27
C LYS A 61 7.16 -2.60 -20.92
N LYS A 62 6.60 -1.56 -20.32
CA LYS A 62 5.87 -1.62 -19.05
C LYS A 62 4.41 -1.27 -19.31
N LEU A 63 3.52 -2.05 -18.70
CA LEU A 63 2.11 -1.73 -18.69
C LEU A 63 1.80 -0.86 -17.46
N TYR A 64 1.05 0.21 -17.64
CA TYR A 64 0.53 1.03 -16.55
C TYR A 64 -0.98 0.85 -16.47
N TYR A 65 -1.46 0.33 -15.34
CA TYR A 65 -2.87 0.14 -15.09
C TYR A 65 -3.34 1.21 -14.10
N LEU A 66 -4.11 2.16 -14.59
CA LEU A 66 -4.66 3.25 -13.80
C LEU A 66 -6.10 2.92 -13.43
N SER A 67 -6.40 2.94 -12.15
CA SER A 67 -7.76 2.78 -11.63
C SER A 67 -7.92 3.61 -10.37
N PHE A 68 -9.14 4.11 -10.13
CA PHE A 68 -9.46 4.73 -8.84
C PHE A 68 -9.64 3.71 -7.72
N GLU A 69 -9.75 2.43 -8.06
CA GLU A 69 -9.95 1.34 -7.12
C GLU A 69 -8.98 0.19 -7.38
N PHE A 70 -8.36 -0.32 -6.31
CA PHE A 70 -7.61 -1.57 -6.28
C PHE A 70 -7.98 -2.35 -5.02
N LEU A 71 -8.90 -3.30 -5.15
CA LEU A 71 -9.35 -4.14 -4.03
C LEU A 71 -8.43 -5.35 -3.89
N MET A 72 -7.25 -5.12 -3.32
CA MET A 72 -6.23 -6.16 -3.16
C MET A 72 -6.59 -7.20 -2.11
N GLY A 73 -7.27 -6.79 -1.05
CA GLY A 73 -7.49 -7.62 0.13
C GLY A 73 -6.24 -7.75 0.98
N ARG A 74 -6.20 -8.77 1.83
CA ARG A 74 -5.06 -9.12 2.69
C ARG A 74 -3.95 -9.75 1.86
N LEU A 75 -2.71 -9.37 2.13
CA LEU A 75 -1.54 -9.75 1.31
C LEU A 75 -0.67 -10.82 1.97
N LEU A 76 -0.74 -11.05 3.28
CA LEU A 76 0.17 -11.97 3.97
C LEU A 76 0.13 -13.38 3.39
N CYS A 77 -1.04 -14.03 3.40
CA CYS A 77 -1.17 -15.39 2.89
C CYS A 77 -0.91 -15.47 1.38
N THR A 78 -1.37 -14.46 0.62
CA THR A 78 -1.14 -14.39 -0.83
C THR A 78 0.35 -14.29 -1.15
N ASN A 79 1.09 -13.45 -0.44
CA ASN A 79 2.52 -13.28 -0.64
C ASN A 79 3.32 -14.52 -0.24
N ILE A 80 2.97 -15.16 0.89
CA ILE A 80 3.59 -16.43 1.33
C ILE A 80 3.36 -17.53 0.29
N LEU A 81 2.11 -17.65 -0.21
CA LEU A 81 1.77 -18.62 -1.27
C LEU A 81 2.55 -18.33 -2.54
N ASN A 82 2.58 -17.09 -3.00
CA ASN A 82 3.26 -16.68 -4.22
C ASN A 82 4.79 -16.86 -4.15
N LEU A 83 5.37 -16.80 -2.95
CA LEU A 83 6.77 -17.12 -2.70
C LEU A 83 7.04 -18.64 -2.57
N MET A 84 6.01 -19.50 -2.65
CA MET A 84 6.09 -20.95 -2.44
C MET A 84 6.59 -21.34 -1.05
N GLN A 85 6.26 -20.55 -0.01
CA GLN A 85 6.78 -20.73 1.36
C GLN A 85 5.68 -21.02 2.40
N THR A 86 4.50 -21.48 1.98
CA THR A 86 3.35 -21.70 2.88
C THR A 86 3.67 -22.68 4.00
N GLU A 87 4.27 -23.84 3.68
CA GLU A 87 4.62 -24.85 4.67
C GLU A 87 5.69 -24.35 5.65
N GLU A 88 6.67 -23.57 5.13
CA GLU A 88 7.73 -22.99 5.94
C GLU A 88 7.16 -22.03 7.00
N TYR A 89 6.33 -21.08 6.59
CA TYR A 89 5.75 -20.10 7.53
C TYR A 89 4.73 -20.72 8.48
N GLN A 90 3.96 -21.73 8.05
CA GLN A 90 3.09 -22.49 8.96
C GLN A 90 3.90 -23.16 10.06
N HIS A 91 5.03 -23.81 9.70
CA HIS A 91 5.90 -24.49 10.67
C HIS A 91 6.52 -23.49 11.66
N VAL A 92 7.12 -22.43 11.13
CA VAL A 92 7.75 -21.39 11.93
C VAL A 92 6.78 -20.72 12.91
N LEU A 93 5.58 -20.39 12.48
CA LEU A 93 4.58 -19.78 13.36
C LEU A 93 4.07 -20.76 14.42
N ASN A 94 3.90 -22.05 14.06
CA ASN A 94 3.54 -23.07 15.04
C ASN A 94 4.63 -23.26 16.13
N ASP A 95 5.91 -23.22 15.74
CA ASP A 95 7.04 -23.30 16.70
C ASP A 95 7.08 -22.08 17.63
N LEU A 96 6.57 -20.93 17.17
CA LEU A 96 6.40 -19.72 17.97
C LEU A 96 5.09 -19.70 18.78
N GLY A 97 4.25 -20.75 18.69
CA GLY A 97 2.98 -20.87 19.40
C GLY A 97 1.80 -20.15 18.75
N TYR A 98 1.89 -19.82 17.45
CA TYR A 98 0.83 -19.17 16.67
C TYR A 98 0.44 -20.01 15.46
N SER A 99 -0.77 -19.84 14.96
CA SER A 99 -1.18 -20.40 13.66
C SER A 99 -1.16 -19.33 12.58
N LEU A 100 -0.79 -19.70 11.34
CA LEU A 100 -0.80 -18.77 10.21
C LEU A 100 -2.19 -18.15 9.95
N PRO A 101 -3.31 -18.90 10.01
CA PRO A 101 -4.63 -18.31 9.85
C PRO A 101 -4.97 -17.25 10.92
N GLU A 102 -4.64 -17.51 12.20
CA GLU A 102 -4.87 -16.54 13.28
C GLU A 102 -4.06 -15.26 13.08
N ILE A 103 -2.80 -15.37 12.71
CA ILE A 103 -1.95 -14.22 12.42
C ILE A 103 -2.45 -13.45 11.19
N ALA A 104 -2.91 -14.15 10.16
CA ALA A 104 -3.45 -13.52 8.95
C ALA A 104 -4.74 -12.74 9.20
N GLU A 105 -5.57 -13.16 10.17
CA GLU A 105 -6.78 -12.41 10.55
C GLU A 105 -6.51 -11.05 11.20
N LEU A 106 -5.28 -10.82 11.68
CA LEU A 106 -4.86 -9.54 12.25
C LEU A 106 -4.48 -8.50 11.19
N GLU A 107 -4.35 -8.91 9.93
CA GLU A 107 -4.07 -7.99 8.83
C GLU A 107 -5.30 -7.12 8.55
N ASN A 108 -5.11 -5.81 8.59
CA ASN A 108 -6.13 -4.87 8.14
C ASN A 108 -6.31 -5.00 6.63
N ASP A 109 -7.54 -5.15 6.19
CA ASP A 109 -7.89 -5.18 4.78
C ASP A 109 -7.69 -3.79 4.16
N ALA A 110 -6.90 -3.68 3.12
CA ALA A 110 -6.78 -2.45 2.36
C ALA A 110 -8.04 -2.25 1.50
N GLY A 111 -9.07 -1.69 2.08
CA GLY A 111 -10.38 -1.46 1.45
C GLY A 111 -10.37 -0.34 0.41
N LEU A 112 -9.43 -0.40 -0.56
CA LEU A 112 -9.24 0.60 -1.61
C LEU A 112 -10.09 0.32 -2.86
N GLY A 113 -11.23 -0.30 -2.68
CA GLY A 113 -12.19 -0.60 -3.74
C GLY A 113 -13.51 -1.07 -3.16
N ASN A 114 -14.55 -1.05 -3.98
CA ASN A 114 -15.92 -1.33 -3.55
C ASN A 114 -16.44 -2.69 -4.07
N GLY A 115 -16.04 -3.07 -5.29
CA GLY A 115 -16.61 -4.28 -5.91
C GLY A 115 -15.81 -4.75 -7.11
N GLY A 116 -16.54 -5.15 -8.17
CA GLY A 116 -15.96 -5.80 -9.36
C GLY A 116 -14.88 -5.00 -10.08
N LEU A 117 -15.01 -3.66 -10.17
CA LEU A 117 -14.01 -2.81 -10.80
C LEU A 117 -12.67 -2.89 -10.08
N GLY A 118 -12.67 -2.68 -8.77
CA GLY A 118 -11.45 -2.71 -7.95
C GLY A 118 -10.84 -4.11 -7.87
N ARG A 119 -11.70 -5.15 -7.78
CA ARG A 119 -11.21 -6.53 -7.78
C ARG A 119 -10.63 -6.96 -9.13
N LEU A 120 -11.22 -6.52 -10.24
CA LEU A 120 -10.68 -6.78 -11.58
C LEU A 120 -9.27 -6.20 -11.74
N ALA A 121 -9.05 -4.95 -11.28
CA ALA A 121 -7.74 -4.32 -11.29
C ALA A 121 -6.70 -5.13 -10.50
N ALA A 122 -7.07 -5.60 -9.30
CA ALA A 122 -6.24 -6.44 -8.45
C ALA A 122 -5.90 -7.79 -9.14
N CYS A 123 -6.88 -8.45 -9.75
CA CYS A 123 -6.67 -9.70 -10.47
C CYS A 123 -5.78 -9.52 -11.71
N PHE A 124 -5.92 -8.40 -12.43
CA PHE A 124 -5.06 -8.14 -13.58
C PHE A 124 -3.60 -7.93 -13.20
N ILE A 125 -3.33 -7.16 -12.16
CA ILE A 125 -1.94 -6.94 -11.75
C ILE A 125 -1.31 -8.24 -11.23
N ASP A 126 -2.05 -9.08 -10.52
CA ASP A 126 -1.61 -10.40 -10.07
C ASP A 126 -1.31 -11.33 -11.25
N SER A 127 -2.22 -11.42 -12.23
CA SER A 127 -2.04 -12.21 -13.45
C SER A 127 -0.84 -11.75 -14.27
N LEU A 128 -0.67 -10.43 -14.44
CA LEU A 128 0.48 -9.87 -15.15
C LEU A 128 1.79 -10.23 -14.45
N THR A 129 1.81 -10.20 -13.12
CA THR A 129 3.00 -10.56 -12.35
C THR A 129 3.31 -12.05 -12.44
N THR A 130 2.30 -12.89 -12.35
CA THR A 130 2.44 -14.36 -12.50
C THR A 130 2.95 -14.76 -13.90
N LEU A 131 2.62 -13.98 -14.92
CA LEU A 131 3.09 -14.17 -16.29
C LEU A 131 4.45 -13.50 -16.57
N ASP A 132 5.14 -13.00 -15.56
CA ASP A 132 6.41 -12.30 -15.70
C ASP A 132 6.33 -11.04 -16.61
N LEU A 133 5.18 -10.38 -16.69
CA LEU A 133 4.97 -9.18 -17.48
C LEU A 133 5.16 -7.92 -16.61
N PRO A 134 6.09 -7.02 -16.98
CA PRO A 134 6.32 -5.79 -16.21
C PRO A 134 5.09 -4.87 -16.20
N ALA A 135 4.51 -4.62 -15.04
CA ALA A 135 3.33 -3.81 -14.88
C ALA A 135 3.38 -2.94 -13.61
N TYR A 136 2.70 -1.79 -13.68
CA TYR A 136 2.53 -0.87 -12.55
C TYR A 136 1.05 -0.56 -12.39
N GLY A 137 0.48 -0.90 -11.23
CA GLY A 137 -0.81 -0.38 -10.82
C GLY A 137 -0.66 1.04 -10.24
N CYS A 138 -1.58 1.92 -10.54
CA CYS A 138 -1.61 3.27 -9.98
C CYS A 138 -3.02 3.58 -9.48
N THR A 139 -3.13 4.01 -8.22
CA THR A 139 -4.38 4.43 -7.60
C THR A 139 -4.14 5.50 -6.55
N ILE A 140 -5.22 5.96 -5.93
CA ILE A 140 -5.19 6.91 -4.81
C ILE A 140 -4.98 6.13 -3.50
N ARG A 141 -4.11 6.65 -2.62
CA ARG A 141 -3.98 6.19 -1.25
C ARG A 141 -5.04 6.89 -0.40
N TYR A 142 -6.24 6.31 -0.39
CA TYR A 142 -7.32 6.83 0.44
C TYR A 142 -6.93 6.75 1.92
N GLU A 143 -7.20 7.81 2.67
CA GLU A 143 -6.93 7.86 4.11
C GLU A 143 -7.82 6.89 4.88
N TYR A 144 -9.07 6.77 4.43
CA TYR A 144 -10.03 5.80 4.93
C TYR A 144 -10.38 4.83 3.80
N GLY A 145 -10.50 3.56 4.13
CA GLY A 145 -10.99 2.54 3.21
C GLY A 145 -12.50 2.65 2.98
N LEU A 146 -13.07 1.63 2.36
CA LEU A 146 -14.52 1.49 2.31
C LEU A 146 -15.08 1.46 3.74
N PHE A 147 -16.11 2.26 4.00
CA PHE A 147 -16.70 2.38 5.34
C PHE A 147 -17.04 1.02 5.98
N ARG A 148 -16.90 0.93 7.30
CA ARG A 148 -17.33 -0.23 8.06
C ARG A 148 -18.83 -0.14 8.34
N GLN A 149 -19.54 -1.24 8.12
CA GLN A 149 -20.96 -1.36 8.42
C GLN A 149 -21.16 -1.80 9.86
N LYS A 150 -22.05 -1.11 10.57
CA LYS A 150 -22.52 -1.47 11.90
C LYS A 150 -24.04 -1.44 11.93
N ILE A 151 -24.66 -2.36 12.64
CA ILE A 151 -26.09 -2.33 12.90
C ILE A 151 -26.30 -1.72 14.29
N VAL A 152 -27.05 -0.63 14.35
CA VAL A 152 -27.46 0.06 15.58
C VAL A 152 -28.98 0.19 15.56
N ASP A 153 -29.65 -0.32 16.56
CA ASP A 153 -31.11 -0.30 16.69
C ASP A 153 -31.88 -0.84 15.46
N GLY A 154 -31.27 -1.83 14.77
CA GLY A 154 -31.83 -2.44 13.57
C GLY A 154 -31.54 -1.68 12.25
N TYR A 155 -30.83 -0.57 12.31
CA TYR A 155 -30.44 0.24 11.16
C TYR A 155 -28.95 0.13 10.86
N GLN A 156 -28.59 0.18 9.57
CA GLN A 156 -27.21 0.25 9.14
C GLN A 156 -26.64 1.63 9.48
N THR A 157 -25.44 1.62 10.05
CA THR A 157 -24.65 2.82 10.33
C THR A 157 -23.27 2.65 9.71
N GLU A 158 -22.77 3.65 9.02
CA GLU A 158 -21.44 3.68 8.42
C GLU A 158 -20.45 4.27 9.42
N LEU A 159 -19.28 3.59 9.54
CA LEU A 159 -18.16 4.06 10.36
C LEU A 159 -16.92 4.20 9.48
N PRO A 160 -16.05 5.17 9.76
CA PRO A 160 -14.77 5.27 9.06
C PRO A 160 -13.97 3.97 9.16
N ASP A 161 -13.35 3.55 8.06
CA ASP A 161 -12.42 2.43 8.05
C ASP A 161 -10.99 2.96 8.15
N SER A 162 -10.48 3.04 9.37
CA SER A 162 -9.12 3.52 9.69
C SER A 162 -8.09 2.40 9.43
N TRP A 163 -7.99 1.93 8.21
CA TRP A 163 -7.14 0.79 7.84
C TRP A 163 -5.63 1.03 8.06
N LEU A 164 -5.23 2.28 8.25
CA LEU A 164 -3.84 2.71 8.47
C LEU A 164 -3.47 2.97 9.93
N ASP A 165 -4.39 2.81 10.89
CA ASP A 165 -4.15 3.15 12.31
C ASP A 165 -2.93 2.41 12.90
N ASN A 166 -2.70 1.18 12.47
CA ASN A 166 -1.54 0.38 12.88
C ASN A 166 -0.40 0.41 11.85
N GLY A 167 -0.44 1.33 10.89
CA GLY A 167 0.45 1.34 9.74
C GLY A 167 0.13 0.24 8.73
N ASN A 168 0.91 0.20 7.66
CA ASN A 168 0.81 -0.84 6.64
C ASN A 168 2.20 -1.43 6.39
N ALA A 169 2.37 -2.70 6.74
CA ALA A 169 3.64 -3.41 6.61
C ALA A 169 4.12 -3.54 5.15
N TRP A 170 3.20 -3.45 4.18
CA TRP A 170 3.50 -3.69 2.77
C TRP A 170 3.93 -2.44 2.00
N GLU A 171 3.54 -1.25 2.44
CA GLU A 171 3.84 -0.02 1.71
C GLU A 171 5.23 0.54 2.04
N ILE A 172 5.84 1.17 1.03
CA ILE A 172 7.13 1.84 1.12
C ILE A 172 6.95 3.27 0.62
N ALA A 173 7.11 4.23 1.51
CA ALA A 173 7.07 5.64 1.15
C ALA A 173 8.23 6.02 0.21
N ARG A 174 7.95 6.83 -0.82
CA ARG A 174 8.93 7.33 -1.79
C ARG A 174 8.92 8.87 -1.83
N PRO A 175 9.34 9.54 -0.76
CA PRO A 175 9.33 11.00 -0.72
C PRO A 175 10.18 11.64 -1.82
N GLU A 176 11.24 10.94 -2.25
CA GLU A 176 12.13 11.36 -3.34
C GLU A 176 11.46 11.36 -4.73
N GLU A 177 10.33 10.68 -4.87
CA GLU A 177 9.55 10.61 -6.10
C GLU A 177 8.26 11.45 -6.01
N THR A 178 8.16 12.37 -5.04
CA THR A 178 7.03 13.28 -4.91
C THR A 178 6.95 14.21 -6.09
N VAL A 179 5.74 14.42 -6.62
CA VAL A 179 5.49 15.32 -7.76
C VAL A 179 4.47 16.40 -7.40
N GLU A 180 4.64 17.58 -7.98
CA GLU A 180 3.67 18.66 -7.88
C GLU A 180 2.54 18.45 -8.87
N VAL A 181 1.30 18.55 -8.40
CA VAL A 181 0.09 18.49 -9.23
C VAL A 181 -0.71 19.77 -9.03
N LYS A 182 -1.09 20.41 -10.13
CA LYS A 182 -1.85 21.66 -10.13
C LYS A 182 -3.32 21.37 -10.34
N PHE A 183 -4.16 21.93 -9.47
CA PHE A 183 -5.61 21.80 -9.53
C PHE A 183 -6.27 23.17 -9.68
N GLY A 184 -7.39 23.21 -10.40
CA GLY A 184 -8.16 24.44 -10.65
C GLY A 184 -7.39 25.46 -11.48
N GLY A 185 -7.77 26.72 -11.34
CA GLY A 185 -7.17 27.83 -12.08
C GLY A 185 -7.58 27.87 -13.54
N GLU A 186 -6.84 28.66 -14.30
CA GLU A 186 -7.05 28.91 -15.72
C GLU A 186 -5.88 28.40 -16.53
N VAL A 187 -6.17 27.73 -17.64
CA VAL A 187 -5.16 27.20 -18.56
C VAL A 187 -5.07 28.12 -19.77
N TYR A 188 -3.89 28.69 -20.00
CA TYR A 188 -3.57 29.46 -21.19
C TYR A 188 -2.68 28.62 -22.09
N THR A 189 -3.07 28.51 -23.34
CA THR A 189 -2.31 27.78 -24.36
C THR A 189 -1.75 28.76 -25.39
N ASP A 190 -0.51 28.58 -25.78
CA ASP A 190 0.16 29.40 -26.78
C ASP A 190 1.19 28.59 -27.58
N TRP A 191 1.55 29.11 -28.74
CA TRP A 191 2.64 28.57 -29.57
C TRP A 191 3.86 29.47 -29.43
N VAL A 192 4.88 29.00 -28.72
CA VAL A 192 6.15 29.72 -28.56
C VAL A 192 7.23 28.97 -29.31
N ASP A 193 7.88 29.64 -30.26
CA ASP A 193 8.94 29.06 -31.11
C ASP A 193 8.51 27.75 -31.80
N GLY A 194 7.27 27.67 -32.27
CA GLY A 194 6.74 26.50 -32.95
C GLY A 194 6.40 25.31 -32.01
N LYS A 195 6.49 25.50 -30.69
CA LYS A 195 6.11 24.50 -29.68
C LYS A 195 4.82 24.92 -28.98
N PHE A 196 3.90 23.98 -28.87
CA PHE A 196 2.70 24.15 -28.06
C PHE A 196 3.06 24.22 -26.57
N THR A 197 2.67 25.31 -25.91
CA THR A 197 2.95 25.54 -24.49
C THR A 197 1.65 25.74 -23.71
N CYS A 198 1.61 25.22 -22.49
CA CYS A 198 0.51 25.43 -21.55
C CYS A 198 1.01 26.14 -20.30
N ARG A 199 0.30 27.16 -19.84
CA ARG A 199 0.57 27.87 -18.58
C ARG A 199 -0.65 27.79 -17.69
N TYR A 200 -0.43 27.57 -16.40
CA TYR A 200 -1.48 27.51 -15.39
C TYR A 200 -1.39 28.76 -14.52
N ASN A 201 -2.47 29.54 -14.46
CA ASN A 201 -2.58 30.70 -13.57
C ASN A 201 -3.63 30.41 -12.50
N ASN A 202 -3.41 30.94 -11.28
CA ASN A 202 -4.35 30.81 -10.15
C ASN A 202 -4.68 29.36 -9.76
N SER A 203 -3.75 28.42 -10.00
CA SER A 203 -3.91 27.02 -9.63
C SER A 203 -3.44 26.77 -8.19
N HIS A 204 -4.04 25.75 -7.55
CA HIS A 204 -3.57 25.24 -6.27
C HIS A 204 -2.60 24.08 -6.51
N THR A 205 -1.44 24.13 -5.88
CA THR A 205 -0.45 23.04 -5.95
C THR A 205 -0.67 22.06 -4.81
N ILE A 206 -0.71 20.79 -5.13
CA ILE A 206 -0.74 19.67 -4.18
C ILE A 206 0.49 18.80 -4.46
N LEU A 207 1.13 18.31 -3.42
CA LEU A 207 2.19 17.33 -3.55
C LEU A 207 1.58 15.92 -3.58
N ALA A 208 1.79 15.21 -4.67
CA ALA A 208 1.43 13.80 -4.78
C ALA A 208 2.64 12.95 -4.35
N MET A 209 2.57 12.39 -3.15
CA MET A 209 3.61 11.55 -2.57
C MET A 209 3.27 10.08 -2.78
N PRO A 210 4.14 9.30 -3.46
CA PRO A 210 3.85 7.91 -3.74
C PRO A 210 4.27 6.97 -2.61
N TYR A 211 3.48 5.92 -2.43
CA TYR A 211 3.77 4.73 -1.63
C TYR A 211 3.72 3.52 -2.55
N ASP A 212 4.78 2.76 -2.59
CA ASP A 212 4.87 1.56 -3.43
C ASP A 212 4.60 0.30 -2.62
N VAL A 213 3.66 -0.52 -3.06
CA VAL A 213 3.39 -1.86 -2.53
C VAL A 213 3.95 -2.88 -3.52
N PRO A 214 4.99 -3.66 -3.14
CA PRO A 214 5.53 -4.69 -4.01
C PRO A 214 4.56 -5.87 -4.14
N LEU A 215 4.35 -6.34 -5.34
CA LEU A 215 3.44 -7.44 -5.68
C LEU A 215 4.22 -8.56 -6.35
N CYS A 216 4.29 -9.73 -5.70
CA CYS A 216 4.81 -10.95 -6.31
C CYS A 216 3.67 -11.79 -6.89
N GLY A 217 3.92 -12.43 -8.04
CA GLY A 217 3.01 -13.42 -8.61
C GLY A 217 3.38 -14.83 -8.15
N TYR A 218 2.52 -15.79 -8.44
CA TYR A 218 2.73 -17.19 -8.09
C TYR A 218 3.98 -17.75 -8.79
N ASP A 219 4.99 -18.11 -8.01
CA ASP A 219 6.32 -18.58 -8.47
C ASP A 219 6.94 -17.72 -9.58
N SER A 220 6.63 -16.42 -9.62
CA SER A 220 7.09 -15.50 -10.65
C SER A 220 8.54 -15.07 -10.43
N LYS A 221 9.21 -14.66 -11.53
CA LYS A 221 10.59 -14.14 -11.50
C LYS A 221 10.64 -12.65 -11.25
N ILE A 222 9.55 -11.94 -11.54
CA ILE A 222 9.47 -10.49 -11.37
C ILE A 222 8.59 -10.11 -10.18
N VAL A 223 8.81 -8.90 -9.70
CA VAL A 223 7.95 -8.24 -8.74
C VAL A 223 7.46 -6.95 -9.37
N ASN A 224 6.17 -6.82 -9.50
CA ASN A 224 5.48 -5.61 -9.93
C ASN A 224 5.18 -4.72 -8.72
N LYS A 225 4.56 -3.57 -8.96
CA LYS A 225 4.15 -2.68 -7.86
C LYS A 225 2.77 -2.11 -8.07
N LEU A 226 2.09 -1.88 -6.96
CA LEU A 226 0.95 -0.99 -6.86
C LEU A 226 1.43 0.32 -6.24
N ARG A 227 1.31 1.43 -6.96
CA ARG A 227 1.65 2.77 -6.47
C ARG A 227 0.41 3.50 -5.99
N LEU A 228 0.41 3.83 -4.72
CA LEU A 228 -0.64 4.56 -4.03
C LEU A 228 -0.20 6.02 -3.90
N TRP A 229 -0.97 6.95 -4.47
CA TRP A 229 -0.68 8.38 -4.42
C TRP A 229 -1.41 9.06 -3.28
N SER A 230 -0.66 9.64 -2.34
CA SER A 230 -1.19 10.41 -1.21
C SER A 230 -1.03 11.90 -1.45
N SER A 231 -2.10 12.65 -1.21
CA SER A 231 -2.05 14.12 -1.24
C SER A 231 -1.36 14.67 -0.01
N LYS A 232 -0.44 15.61 -0.21
CA LYS A 232 0.24 16.37 0.84
C LYS A 232 0.17 17.86 0.55
N SER A 233 0.07 18.67 1.59
CA SER A 233 0.19 20.13 1.44
C SER A 233 1.62 20.51 1.08
N PRO A 234 1.85 21.42 0.14
CA PRO A 234 3.17 21.96 -0.16
C PRO A 234 3.69 22.88 0.97
N ASP A 235 2.78 23.49 1.72
CA ASP A 235 3.12 24.45 2.78
C ASP A 235 3.21 23.76 4.14
N HIS A 236 4.32 23.96 4.83
CA HIS A 236 4.44 23.65 6.25
C HIS A 236 3.50 24.59 7.04
N MET A 237 2.44 24.01 7.63
CA MET A 237 1.48 24.65 8.54
C MET A 237 1.36 26.18 8.40
N ASN A 238 0.53 26.64 7.49
CA ASN A 238 0.03 28.00 7.56
C ASN A 238 -1.02 28.05 8.71
N MET A 239 -0.64 28.54 9.86
CA MET A 239 -1.51 28.64 11.05
C MET A 239 -2.80 29.44 10.78
N GLN A 240 -2.78 30.36 9.83
CA GLN A 240 -4.00 31.09 9.40
C GLN A 240 -4.94 30.17 8.62
N ALA A 241 -4.41 29.30 7.75
CA ALA A 241 -5.23 28.34 6.99
C ALA A 241 -5.81 27.23 7.90
N VAL A 242 -5.05 26.81 8.93
CA VAL A 242 -5.53 25.84 9.94
C VAL A 242 -6.71 26.41 10.72
N SER A 243 -6.65 27.68 11.11
CA SER A 243 -7.77 28.36 11.78
C SER A 243 -9.02 28.42 10.91
N TYR A 244 -8.86 28.62 9.57
CA TYR A 244 -9.97 28.73 8.63
C TYR A 244 -10.64 27.37 8.34
N THR A 245 -9.84 26.28 8.27
CA THR A 245 -10.38 24.92 8.06
C THR A 245 -11.11 24.40 9.30
N HIS A 246 -10.65 24.73 10.50
CA HIS A 246 -11.37 24.41 11.74
C HIS A 246 -12.71 25.13 11.86
N LEU A 247 -12.77 26.40 11.45
CA LEU A 247 -14.03 27.17 11.44
C LEU A 247 -15.04 26.61 10.43
N ARG A 248 -14.59 26.23 9.21
CA ARG A 248 -15.46 25.61 8.19
C ARG A 248 -15.93 24.20 8.58
N ALA A 249 -15.12 23.40 9.25
CA ALA A 249 -15.53 22.08 9.74
C ALA A 249 -16.64 22.18 10.80
N HIS A 250 -16.69 23.27 11.56
CA HIS A 250 -17.78 23.55 12.51
C HIS A 250 -19.04 24.11 11.82
N GLU A 251 -18.90 24.87 10.76
CA GLU A 251 -20.05 25.41 10.02
C GLU A 251 -20.81 24.32 9.24
N THR A 252 -20.12 23.31 8.69
CA THR A 252 -20.78 22.19 7.98
C THR A 252 -21.54 21.22 8.89
N LEU A 253 -21.28 21.24 10.20
CA LEU A 253 -22.02 20.45 11.19
C LEU A 253 -23.28 21.16 11.71
N SER A 254 -23.45 22.46 11.46
CA SER A 254 -24.64 23.23 11.85
C SER A 254 -25.71 23.32 10.78
N ASP A 255 -25.42 22.90 9.53
CA ASP A 255 -26.33 22.97 8.40
C ASP A 255 -26.90 21.59 7.98
N LEU A 256 -26.73 20.56 8.81
CA LEU A 256 -27.33 19.23 8.72
C LEU A 256 -28.24 18.99 9.93
#